data_e4a1ed84c03cc3f43acc9a075d3fb7e7
#
_entry.id   e4a1ed84c03cc3f43acc9a075d3fb7e7
#
_cell.length_a   1.000
_cell.length_b   1.000
_cell.length_c   1.000
_cell.angle_alpha   90.00
_cell.angle_beta   90.00
_cell.angle_gamma   90.00
#
_symmetry.space_group_name_H-M   'P 1'
#
loop_
_entity.id
_entity.type
_entity.pdbx_description
1 polymer ?
#
loop_
_entity_poly.entity_id
_entity_poly.type
_entity_poly.pdbx_seq_one_letter_code
_entity_poly.pdbx_strand_id
1 'polypeptide(L)'
;MKNLQLSYRHAWTKLVTVFALLLLASLTLRAQTQQSPADQFVGNYKGTAKMGSGEMDVTLEIKSANGKLSGRAVAGGTEYQITTGEITGGKLTLKFGTGDDSASLTLQQSEAKMVGEWIKGAQKGTVELKKVAAEPSAAEFLTGDWNGTADANGQPFPFSLTLKVEGEKVTGSSSSELGQSTISTGSWKDGKLVFVLDSSPQIAMVATIVDGKLVGDFDYAGQMTGKWAAVKKKP
;
A
#
# COMPACT_ATOMS: atom_id res chain seq x y z
N MET A 1 -79.83 15.20 -11.52
CA MET A 1 -78.84 14.23 -11.09
C MET A 1 -77.62 14.29 -12.03
N LYS A 2 -76.86 15.38 -12.03
CA LYS A 2 -75.63 15.52 -12.97
C LYS A 2 -74.46 16.25 -12.37
N ASN A 3 -74.29 16.34 -11.08
CA ASN A 3 -73.13 17.09 -10.51
C ASN A 3 -72.32 16.34 -9.43
N LEU A 4 -72.42 14.99 -9.28
CA LEU A 4 -71.69 14.25 -8.27
C LEU A 4 -70.50 13.46 -8.81
N GLN A 5 -70.30 13.40 -10.12
CA GLN A 5 -69.24 12.62 -10.75
C GLN A 5 -67.87 13.38 -10.94
N LEU A 6 -67.89 14.73 -10.86
CA LEU A 6 -66.69 15.51 -11.11
C LEU A 6 -65.79 15.70 -9.89
N SER A 7 -66.30 15.52 -8.68
CA SER A 7 -65.55 15.74 -7.44
C SER A 7 -64.55 14.62 -7.10
N TYR A 8 -64.81 13.39 -7.51
CA TYR A 8 -63.97 12.24 -7.17
C TYR A 8 -62.67 12.13 -8.01
N ARG A 9 -62.69 12.66 -9.22
CA ARG A 9 -61.51 12.55 -10.10
C ARG A 9 -60.34 13.48 -9.70
N HIS A 10 -60.65 14.60 -9.05
CA HIS A 10 -59.63 15.56 -8.60
C HIS A 10 -59.01 15.20 -7.24
N ALA A 11 -59.72 14.42 -6.41
CA ALA A 11 -59.21 13.96 -5.13
C ALA A 11 -58.16 12.82 -5.31
N TRP A 12 -58.38 11.95 -6.27
CA TRP A 12 -57.47 10.83 -6.54
C TRP A 12 -56.16 11.27 -7.20
N THR A 13 -56.19 12.26 -8.09
CA THR A 13 -54.95 12.79 -8.73
C THR A 13 -54.06 13.51 -7.74
N LYS A 14 -54.60 14.19 -6.73
CA LYS A 14 -53.83 14.83 -5.67
C LYS A 14 -53.25 13.82 -4.67
N LEU A 15 -53.92 12.71 -4.40
CA LEU A 15 -53.45 11.66 -3.51
C LEU A 15 -52.30 10.86 -4.14
N VAL A 16 -52.36 10.57 -5.43
CA VAL A 16 -51.33 9.84 -6.15
C VAL A 16 -50.05 10.69 -6.32
N THR A 17 -50.17 12.02 -6.52
CA THR A 17 -49.01 12.92 -6.61
C THR A 17 -48.30 13.11 -5.27
N VAL A 18 -48.99 13.13 -4.15
CA VAL A 18 -48.38 13.21 -2.81
C VAL A 18 -47.64 11.91 -2.45
N PHE A 19 -48.21 10.75 -2.84
CA PHE A 19 -47.59 9.46 -2.58
C PHE A 19 -46.33 9.24 -3.47
N ALA A 20 -46.32 9.73 -4.71
CA ALA A 20 -45.15 9.69 -5.60
C ALA A 20 -44.03 10.60 -5.13
N LEU A 21 -44.32 11.76 -4.54
CA LEU A 21 -43.33 12.67 -3.95
C LEU A 21 -42.73 12.13 -2.65
N LEU A 22 -43.45 11.38 -1.85
CA LEU A 22 -42.97 10.70 -0.64
C LEU A 22 -42.07 9.49 -0.98
N LEU A 23 -42.28 8.80 -2.10
CA LEU A 23 -41.46 7.68 -2.56
C LEU A 23 -40.13 8.14 -3.18
N LEU A 24 -40.07 9.36 -3.74
CA LEU A 24 -38.82 9.93 -4.29
C LEU A 24 -37.91 10.52 -3.19
N ALA A 25 -38.44 10.86 -2.02
CA ALA A 25 -37.66 11.36 -0.88
C ALA A 25 -36.91 10.23 -0.12
N SER A 26 -37.29 8.96 -0.32
CA SER A 26 -36.68 7.82 0.37
C SER A 26 -35.47 7.20 -0.34
N LEU A 27 -35.09 7.70 -1.53
CA LEU A 27 -34.00 7.16 -2.33
C LEU A 27 -32.64 7.90 -2.17
N THR A 28 -32.58 8.89 -1.28
CA THR A 28 -31.31 9.57 -0.94
C THR A 28 -30.78 9.20 0.45
N LEU A 29 -31.06 7.98 0.94
CA LEU A 29 -30.19 7.42 1.97
C LEU A 29 -28.85 7.12 1.31
N ARG A 30 -28.02 8.14 1.15
CA ARG A 30 -26.60 7.96 0.95
C ARG A 30 -26.15 7.10 2.12
N ALA A 31 -25.70 5.89 1.84
CA ALA A 31 -24.92 5.14 2.80
C ALA A 31 -23.76 6.06 3.17
N GLN A 32 -23.89 6.80 4.25
CA GLN A 32 -22.73 7.40 4.91
C GLN A 32 -21.90 6.18 5.28
N THR A 33 -20.82 5.97 4.55
CA THR A 33 -19.77 5.05 4.93
C THR A 33 -19.34 5.51 6.31
N GLN A 34 -19.85 4.86 7.34
CA GLN A 34 -19.55 5.17 8.73
C GLN A 34 -18.07 4.84 8.87
N GLN A 35 -17.25 5.88 8.76
CA GLN A 35 -15.79 5.76 8.85
C GLN A 35 -15.49 5.13 10.21
N SER A 36 -14.89 3.95 10.19
CA SER A 36 -14.53 3.26 11.43
C SER A 36 -13.64 4.17 12.27
N PRO A 37 -13.80 4.23 13.60
CA PRO A 37 -12.84 4.93 14.46
C PRO A 37 -11.39 4.52 14.22
N ALA A 38 -11.17 3.32 13.66
CA ALA A 38 -9.85 2.82 13.28
C ALA A 38 -9.25 3.57 12.08
N ASP A 39 -10.08 4.02 11.13
CA ASP A 39 -9.59 4.60 9.86
C ASP A 39 -8.84 5.92 10.06
N GLN A 40 -9.13 6.67 11.12
CA GLN A 40 -8.41 7.89 11.46
C GLN A 40 -6.93 7.64 11.77
N PHE A 41 -6.59 6.43 12.27
CA PHE A 41 -5.24 6.04 12.63
C PHE A 41 -4.52 5.27 11.52
N VAL A 42 -5.21 4.88 10.46
CA VAL A 42 -4.59 4.16 9.34
C VAL A 42 -3.61 5.05 8.59
N GLY A 43 -2.44 4.50 8.30
CA GLY A 43 -1.41 5.19 7.54
C GLY A 43 0.01 4.85 7.98
N ASN A 44 0.96 5.55 7.36
CA ASN A 44 2.36 5.47 7.69
C ASN A 44 2.78 6.71 8.47
N TYR A 45 3.63 6.51 9.46
CA TYR A 45 4.08 7.54 10.37
C TYR A 45 5.59 7.43 10.56
N LYS A 46 6.27 8.58 10.65
CA LYS A 46 7.69 8.67 10.99
C LYS A 46 7.88 9.71 12.10
N GLY A 47 8.81 9.46 12.97
CA GLY A 47 9.16 10.38 14.06
C GLY A 47 10.16 9.77 15.01
N THR A 48 10.11 10.19 16.28
CA THR A 48 11.10 9.81 17.27
C THR A 48 10.46 9.32 18.56
N ALA A 49 11.13 8.39 19.21
CA ALA A 49 10.83 7.97 20.58
C ALA A 49 11.97 8.38 21.51
N LYS A 50 11.59 8.90 22.69
CA LYS A 50 12.53 9.32 23.74
C LYS A 50 12.50 8.38 24.92
N MET A 51 13.67 8.06 25.46
CA MET A 51 13.86 7.26 26.65
C MET A 51 14.99 7.88 27.48
N GLY A 52 14.67 8.51 28.60
CA GLY A 52 15.66 9.26 29.37
C GLY A 52 16.28 10.38 28.52
N SER A 53 17.61 10.35 28.35
CA SER A 53 18.35 11.29 27.50
C SER A 53 18.54 10.78 26.06
N GLY A 54 18.12 9.56 25.75
CA GLY A 54 18.24 8.95 24.42
C GLY A 54 17.04 9.25 23.53
N GLU A 55 17.30 9.35 22.24
CA GLU A 55 16.27 9.48 21.20
C GLU A 55 16.57 8.48 20.09
N MET A 56 15.53 7.88 19.52
CA MET A 56 15.64 6.95 18.41
C MET A 56 14.56 7.22 17.37
N ASP A 57 14.89 6.94 16.10
CA ASP A 57 13.93 7.02 15.02
C ASP A 57 12.91 5.90 15.11
N VAL A 58 11.66 6.25 14.83
CA VAL A 58 10.53 5.32 14.81
C VAL A 58 9.76 5.49 13.51
N THR A 59 9.46 4.37 12.86
CA THR A 59 8.44 4.30 11.82
C THR A 59 7.31 3.40 12.29
N LEU A 60 6.07 3.74 11.96
CA LEU A 60 4.88 2.98 12.31
C LEU A 60 3.95 2.89 11.11
N GLU A 61 3.60 1.68 10.71
CA GLU A 61 2.61 1.38 9.70
C GLU A 61 1.37 0.80 10.36
N ILE A 62 0.21 1.42 10.15
CA ILE A 62 -1.09 0.98 10.67
C ILE A 62 -2.03 0.71 9.52
N LYS A 63 -2.57 -0.51 9.48
CA LYS A 63 -3.62 -0.97 8.55
C LYS A 63 -4.87 -1.33 9.32
N SER A 64 -6.02 -1.22 8.68
CA SER A 64 -7.30 -1.68 9.21
C SER A 64 -7.96 -2.62 8.19
N ALA A 65 -8.40 -3.77 8.66
CA ALA A 65 -9.20 -4.70 7.88
C ALA A 65 -10.33 -5.24 8.77
N ASN A 66 -11.58 -5.06 8.34
CA ASN A 66 -12.76 -5.50 9.12
C ASN A 66 -12.77 -4.98 10.58
N GLY A 67 -12.31 -3.74 10.79
CA GLY A 67 -12.21 -3.11 12.11
C GLY A 67 -11.04 -3.60 12.98
N LYS A 68 -10.25 -4.57 12.50
CA LYS A 68 -9.04 -5.06 13.19
C LYS A 68 -7.83 -4.27 12.71
N LEU A 69 -7.08 -3.73 13.66
CA LEU A 69 -5.81 -3.05 13.38
C LEU A 69 -4.66 -4.04 13.30
N SER A 70 -3.78 -3.82 12.34
CA SER A 70 -2.56 -4.59 12.08
C SER A 70 -1.47 -3.66 11.55
N GLY A 71 -0.26 -4.16 11.41
CA GLY A 71 0.87 -3.39 10.89
C GLY A 71 2.14 -3.66 11.69
N ARG A 72 3.09 -2.74 11.60
CA ARG A 72 4.41 -2.90 12.20
C ARG A 72 5.00 -1.56 12.65
N ALA A 73 5.90 -1.63 13.61
CA ALA A 73 6.77 -0.52 13.98
C ALA A 73 8.23 -0.92 13.79
N VAL A 74 9.08 0.04 13.42
CA VAL A 74 10.54 -0.12 13.45
C VAL A 74 11.08 0.94 14.39
N ALA A 75 11.84 0.52 15.39
CA ALA A 75 12.48 1.39 16.36
C ALA A 75 13.93 0.96 16.59
N GLY A 76 14.88 1.86 16.43
CA GLY A 76 16.30 1.55 16.58
C GLY A 76 16.78 0.40 15.66
N GLY A 77 16.20 0.26 14.47
CA GLY A 77 16.51 -0.80 13.49
C GLY A 77 15.84 -2.15 13.76
N THR A 78 15.08 -2.30 14.86
CA THR A 78 14.35 -3.54 15.17
C THR A 78 12.89 -3.41 14.73
N GLU A 79 12.36 -4.42 14.04
CA GLU A 79 10.97 -4.50 13.60
C GLU A 79 10.11 -5.22 14.65
N TYR A 80 8.93 -4.64 14.92
CA TYR A 80 7.93 -5.16 15.85
C TYR A 80 6.58 -5.25 15.14
N GLN A 81 5.96 -6.43 15.11
CA GLN A 81 4.62 -6.62 14.54
C GLN A 81 3.53 -6.23 15.55
N ILE A 82 2.49 -5.55 15.09
CA ILE A 82 1.30 -5.25 15.89
C ILE A 82 0.54 -6.57 16.13
N THR A 83 0.41 -6.96 17.39
CA THR A 83 -0.36 -8.15 17.82
C THR A 83 -1.81 -7.80 18.12
N THR A 84 -2.05 -6.66 18.74
CA THR A 84 -3.40 -6.12 18.99
C THR A 84 -3.40 -4.60 18.87
N GLY A 85 -4.56 -4.05 18.45
CA GLY A 85 -4.81 -2.61 18.43
C GLY A 85 -6.22 -2.32 18.93
N GLU A 86 -6.35 -1.41 19.88
CA GLU A 86 -7.61 -1.02 20.50
C GLU A 86 -7.75 0.51 20.50
N ILE A 87 -8.98 0.98 20.32
CA ILE A 87 -9.30 2.42 20.38
C ILE A 87 -10.29 2.66 21.49
N THR A 88 -9.89 3.43 22.47
CA THR A 88 -10.73 3.79 23.61
C THR A 88 -10.60 5.28 23.92
N GLY A 89 -11.72 6.01 23.96
CA GLY A 89 -11.72 7.42 24.28
C GLY A 89 -10.88 8.30 23.33
N GLY A 90 -10.81 7.92 22.03
CA GLY A 90 -10.00 8.66 21.04
C GLY A 90 -8.49 8.38 21.11
N LYS A 91 -8.07 7.46 21.98
CA LYS A 91 -6.68 7.01 22.07
C LYS A 91 -6.54 5.64 21.41
N LEU A 92 -5.46 5.47 20.68
CA LEU A 92 -5.05 4.20 20.09
C LEU A 92 -4.02 3.53 20.98
N THR A 93 -4.28 2.30 21.39
CA THR A 93 -3.30 1.44 22.09
C THR A 93 -2.91 0.28 21.20
N LEU A 94 -1.64 0.18 20.87
CA LEU A 94 -1.04 -0.92 20.11
C LEU A 94 -0.20 -1.77 21.03
N LYS A 95 -0.28 -3.11 20.85
CA LYS A 95 0.61 -4.06 21.52
C LYS A 95 1.47 -4.75 20.49
N PHE A 96 2.71 -5.03 20.86
CA PHE A 96 3.74 -5.66 20.04
C PHE A 96 4.35 -6.83 20.81
N GLY A 97 4.69 -7.90 20.12
CA GLY A 97 5.29 -9.08 20.73
C GLY A 97 4.35 -9.82 21.67
N THR A 98 4.88 -10.80 22.37
CA THR A 98 4.17 -11.64 23.34
C THR A 98 5.07 -11.95 24.55
N GLY A 99 4.48 -12.24 25.71
CA GLY A 99 5.24 -12.57 26.91
C GLY A 99 6.08 -11.41 27.44
N ASP A 100 7.28 -11.70 27.92
CA ASP A 100 8.18 -10.74 28.56
C ASP A 100 8.77 -9.70 27.57
N ASP A 101 8.77 -10.02 26.28
CA ASP A 101 9.18 -9.10 25.19
C ASP A 101 8.04 -8.21 24.68
N SER A 102 6.89 -8.22 25.35
CA SER A 102 5.77 -7.37 24.94
C SER A 102 6.06 -5.89 25.17
N ALA A 103 5.65 -5.09 24.18
CA ALA A 103 5.66 -3.63 24.29
C ALA A 103 4.27 -3.08 24.00
N SER A 104 3.96 -1.93 24.58
CA SER A 104 2.73 -1.19 24.28
C SER A 104 3.04 0.25 23.87
N LEU A 105 2.23 0.77 22.96
CA LEU A 105 2.30 2.14 22.48
C LEU A 105 0.91 2.73 22.53
N THR A 106 0.72 3.76 23.34
CA THR A 106 -0.55 4.49 23.45
C THR A 106 -0.41 5.85 22.79
N LEU A 107 -1.23 6.10 21.77
CA LEU A 107 -1.16 7.28 20.92
C LEU A 107 -2.47 8.06 20.95
N GLN A 108 -2.37 9.37 20.85
CA GLN A 108 -3.49 10.27 20.60
C GLN A 108 -3.12 11.25 19.48
N GLN A 109 -4.12 11.68 18.73
CA GLN A 109 -3.92 12.71 17.73
C GLN A 109 -3.82 14.09 18.41
N SER A 110 -2.80 14.84 18.04
CA SER A 110 -2.59 16.21 18.48
C SER A 110 -2.22 17.06 17.27
N GLU A 111 -3.16 17.88 16.79
CA GLU A 111 -3.02 18.64 15.54
C GLU A 111 -2.67 17.74 14.34
N ALA A 112 -1.51 17.97 13.71
CA ALA A 112 -1.02 17.19 12.57
C ALA A 112 -0.08 16.04 12.97
N LYS A 113 0.00 15.69 14.26
CA LYS A 113 0.91 14.68 14.81
C LYS A 113 0.15 13.65 15.63
N MET A 114 0.76 12.51 15.84
CA MET A 114 0.40 11.58 16.91
C MET A 114 1.46 11.66 17.99
N VAL A 115 1.01 11.84 19.23
CA VAL A 115 1.86 11.89 20.42
C VAL A 115 1.41 10.82 21.41
N GLY A 116 2.35 10.30 22.18
CA GLY A 116 1.98 9.29 23.14
C GLY A 116 3.15 8.75 23.96
N GLU A 117 2.88 7.61 24.57
CA GLU A 117 3.81 6.93 25.45
C GLU A 117 4.00 5.48 25.01
N TRP A 118 5.21 4.99 25.16
CA TRP A 118 5.53 3.59 24.97
C TRP A 118 6.06 2.97 26.27
N ILE A 119 5.79 1.66 26.45
CA ILE A 119 6.22 0.87 27.60
C ILE A 119 6.72 -0.46 27.10
N LYS A 120 7.92 -0.88 27.57
CA LYS A 120 8.48 -2.22 27.35
C LYS A 120 9.12 -2.70 28.64
N GLY A 121 8.50 -3.64 29.33
CA GLY A 121 8.92 -4.06 30.66
C GLY A 121 8.92 -2.89 31.65
N ALA A 122 10.05 -2.63 32.29
CA ALA A 122 10.25 -1.50 33.21
C ALA A 122 10.60 -0.18 32.48
N GLN A 123 10.86 -0.22 31.17
CA GLN A 123 11.22 0.96 30.38
C GLN A 123 9.98 1.67 29.87
N LYS A 124 10.01 2.99 29.89
CA LYS A 124 8.96 3.86 29.35
C LYS A 124 9.55 5.12 28.74
N GLY A 125 8.83 5.69 27.82
CA GLY A 125 9.20 6.92 27.17
C GLY A 125 8.06 7.54 26.39
N THR A 126 8.35 8.65 25.71
CA THR A 126 7.39 9.35 24.88
C THR A 126 7.70 9.13 23.41
N VAL A 127 6.68 9.31 22.57
CA VAL A 127 6.81 9.22 21.11
C VAL A 127 6.08 10.38 20.45
N GLU A 128 6.67 10.91 19.41
CA GLU A 128 6.06 11.89 18.52
C GLU A 128 6.19 11.39 17.07
N LEU A 129 5.06 11.27 16.38
CA LEU A 129 4.99 10.74 15.02
C LEU A 129 4.22 11.71 14.13
N LYS A 130 4.69 11.92 12.90
CA LYS A 130 3.98 12.64 11.84
C LYS A 130 3.50 11.65 10.80
N LYS A 131 2.27 11.85 10.31
CA LYS A 131 1.77 11.08 9.18
C LYS A 131 2.59 11.43 7.94
N VAL A 132 3.06 10.39 7.25
CA VAL A 132 3.80 10.53 6.00
C VAL A 132 3.03 9.84 4.88
N ALA A 133 3.30 10.23 3.64
CA ALA A 133 2.77 9.47 2.50
C ALA A 133 3.23 8.01 2.60
N ALA A 134 2.39 7.07 2.19
CA ALA A 134 2.81 5.70 2.07
C ALA A 134 4.02 5.64 1.13
N GLU A 135 5.10 5.02 1.58
CA GLU A 135 6.12 4.63 0.62
C GLU A 135 5.49 3.60 -0.31
N PRO A 136 5.67 3.73 -1.62
CA PRO A 136 5.12 2.76 -2.54
C PRO A 136 5.60 1.37 -2.15
N SER A 137 4.68 0.43 -2.09
CA SER A 137 5.05 -0.98 -1.90
C SER A 137 6.06 -1.38 -2.98
N ALA A 138 6.87 -2.41 -2.72
CA ALA A 138 7.79 -2.90 -3.74
C ALA A 138 7.06 -3.24 -5.05
N ALA A 139 5.82 -3.73 -4.97
CA ALA A 139 4.98 -3.99 -6.14
C ALA A 139 4.60 -2.72 -6.90
N GLU A 140 4.19 -1.66 -6.20
CA GLU A 140 3.91 -0.34 -6.80
C GLU A 140 5.18 0.31 -7.35
N PHE A 141 6.29 0.19 -6.62
CA PHE A 141 7.58 0.68 -7.08
C PHE A 141 8.02 -0.03 -8.36
N LEU A 142 7.92 -1.35 -8.43
CA LEU A 142 8.31 -2.15 -9.59
C LEU A 142 7.40 -1.93 -10.80
N THR A 143 6.10 -1.74 -10.58
CA THR A 143 5.11 -1.56 -11.65
C THR A 143 5.37 -0.26 -12.41
N GLY A 144 5.44 -0.35 -13.75
CA GLY A 144 5.64 0.77 -14.68
C GLY A 144 6.79 0.54 -15.65
N ASP A 145 7.23 1.62 -16.29
CA ASP A 145 8.23 1.60 -17.35
C ASP A 145 9.62 1.90 -16.81
N TRP A 146 10.60 1.19 -17.37
CA TRP A 146 12.01 1.24 -17.00
C TRP A 146 12.88 1.38 -18.25
N ASN A 147 13.93 2.18 -18.15
CA ASN A 147 14.99 2.23 -19.15
C ASN A 147 16.19 1.44 -18.61
N GLY A 148 16.54 0.37 -19.29
CA GLY A 148 17.60 -0.54 -18.89
C GLY A 148 18.80 -0.52 -19.84
N THR A 149 19.92 -0.99 -19.33
CA THR A 149 21.13 -1.29 -20.09
C THR A 149 21.70 -2.59 -19.58
N ALA A 150 21.96 -3.54 -20.48
CA ALA A 150 22.67 -4.76 -20.20
C ALA A 150 24.11 -4.62 -20.70
N ASP A 151 25.05 -5.25 -19.99
CA ASP A 151 26.44 -5.39 -20.45
C ASP A 151 26.58 -6.72 -21.19
N ALA A 152 26.67 -6.63 -22.51
CA ALA A 152 26.85 -7.77 -23.39
C ALA A 152 28.33 -7.85 -23.81
N ASN A 153 29.15 -8.53 -23.02
CA ASN A 153 30.60 -8.66 -23.24
C ASN A 153 31.35 -7.31 -23.35
N GLY A 154 31.05 -6.37 -22.45
CA GLY A 154 31.62 -5.02 -22.44
C GLY A 154 30.98 -4.05 -23.41
N GLN A 155 29.93 -4.45 -24.12
CA GLN A 155 29.11 -3.58 -24.97
C GLN A 155 27.80 -3.24 -24.30
N PRO A 156 27.44 -1.95 -24.13
CA PRO A 156 26.17 -1.57 -23.56
C PRO A 156 25.04 -1.86 -24.54
N PHE A 157 24.06 -2.61 -24.09
CA PHE A 157 22.87 -2.98 -24.85
C PHE A 157 21.65 -2.34 -24.19
N PRO A 158 21.08 -1.25 -24.77
CA PRO A 158 19.91 -0.57 -24.21
C PRO A 158 18.61 -1.33 -24.48
N PHE A 159 17.72 -1.32 -23.50
CA PHE A 159 16.39 -1.89 -23.62
C PHE A 159 15.38 -1.09 -22.79
N SER A 160 14.09 -1.22 -23.10
CA SER A 160 12.98 -0.76 -22.28
C SER A 160 12.31 -1.98 -21.65
N LEU A 161 11.83 -1.83 -20.41
CA LEU A 161 11.14 -2.88 -19.70
C LEU A 161 9.84 -2.27 -19.09
N THR A 162 8.71 -2.90 -19.34
CA THR A 162 7.43 -2.59 -18.70
C THR A 162 7.08 -3.72 -17.75
N LEU A 163 6.87 -3.41 -16.47
CA LEU A 163 6.53 -4.38 -15.43
C LEU A 163 5.15 -4.09 -14.86
N LYS A 164 4.40 -5.15 -14.57
CA LYS A 164 3.18 -5.14 -13.76
C LYS A 164 3.32 -6.21 -12.67
N VAL A 165 3.20 -5.79 -11.41
CA VAL A 165 3.37 -6.67 -10.25
C VAL A 165 2.04 -6.76 -9.49
N GLU A 166 1.53 -7.99 -9.34
CA GLU A 166 0.30 -8.32 -8.61
C GLU A 166 0.61 -9.41 -7.58
N GLY A 167 0.76 -9.00 -6.32
CA GLY A 167 1.29 -9.89 -5.28
C GLY A 167 2.73 -10.31 -5.58
N GLU A 168 2.97 -11.60 -5.66
CA GLU A 168 4.27 -12.15 -6.08
C GLU A 168 4.42 -12.29 -7.60
N LYS A 169 3.33 -12.23 -8.36
CA LYS A 169 3.36 -12.43 -9.81
C LYS A 169 3.83 -11.18 -10.54
N VAL A 170 4.77 -11.36 -11.46
CA VAL A 170 5.28 -10.31 -12.36
C VAL A 170 4.96 -10.66 -13.80
N THR A 171 4.40 -9.70 -14.52
CA THR A 171 4.11 -9.76 -15.96
C THR A 171 4.64 -8.51 -16.63
N GLY A 172 4.72 -8.50 -17.95
CA GLY A 172 5.16 -7.34 -18.68
C GLY A 172 5.83 -7.67 -20.01
N SER A 173 6.65 -6.74 -20.48
CA SER A 173 7.34 -6.87 -21.76
C SER A 173 8.68 -6.14 -21.75
N SER A 174 9.57 -6.55 -22.63
CA SER A 174 10.82 -5.85 -22.94
C SER A 174 10.84 -5.47 -24.41
N SER A 175 11.48 -4.35 -24.74
CA SER A 175 11.70 -3.89 -26.10
C SER A 175 13.14 -3.40 -26.26
N SER A 176 13.79 -3.81 -27.32
CA SER A 176 15.16 -3.43 -27.68
C SER A 176 15.32 -3.36 -29.19
N GLU A 177 16.51 -3.11 -29.69
CA GLU A 177 16.82 -3.20 -31.13
C GLU A 177 16.65 -4.62 -31.73
N LEU A 178 16.64 -5.67 -30.88
CA LEU A 178 16.36 -7.05 -31.28
C LEU A 178 14.86 -7.35 -31.38
N GLY A 179 13.99 -6.40 -31.05
CA GLY A 179 12.54 -6.55 -31.11
C GLY A 179 11.87 -6.49 -29.72
N GLN A 180 10.63 -7.00 -29.68
CA GLN A 180 9.82 -7.06 -28.46
C GLN A 180 9.70 -8.50 -27.95
N SER A 181 9.68 -8.65 -26.64
CA SER A 181 9.46 -9.93 -25.95
C SER A 181 8.53 -9.73 -24.78
N THR A 182 7.72 -10.73 -24.46
CA THR A 182 6.87 -10.72 -23.26
C THR A 182 7.52 -11.49 -22.13
N ILE A 183 7.13 -11.21 -20.89
CA ILE A 183 7.52 -12.00 -19.74
C ILE A 183 6.66 -13.27 -19.72
N SER A 184 7.28 -14.43 -19.97
CA SER A 184 6.60 -15.74 -19.94
C SER A 184 6.38 -16.22 -18.51
N THR A 185 7.37 -16.01 -17.63
CA THR A 185 7.29 -16.28 -16.20
C THR A 185 7.95 -15.14 -15.45
N GLY A 186 7.34 -14.70 -14.33
CA GLY A 186 7.92 -13.64 -13.53
C GLY A 186 7.44 -13.65 -12.09
N SER A 187 8.33 -13.39 -11.14
CA SER A 187 8.03 -13.31 -9.72
C SER A 187 8.82 -12.22 -9.02
N TRP A 188 8.20 -11.65 -7.98
CA TRP A 188 8.84 -10.80 -6.97
C TRP A 188 8.67 -11.44 -5.61
N LYS A 189 9.75 -11.92 -5.05
CA LYS A 189 9.74 -12.61 -3.75
C LYS A 189 11.02 -12.35 -2.99
N ASP A 190 10.94 -12.15 -1.68
CA ASP A 190 12.08 -11.95 -0.78
C ASP A 190 13.06 -10.86 -1.25
N GLY A 191 12.53 -9.76 -1.81
CA GLY A 191 13.33 -8.65 -2.33
C GLY A 191 14.02 -8.93 -3.67
N LYS A 192 13.64 -10.02 -4.35
CA LYS A 192 14.26 -10.47 -5.60
C LYS A 192 13.23 -10.51 -6.73
N LEU A 193 13.55 -9.84 -7.83
CA LEU A 193 12.84 -9.92 -9.10
C LEU A 193 13.46 -11.01 -9.95
N VAL A 194 12.65 -11.94 -10.42
CA VAL A 194 13.07 -13.01 -11.35
C VAL A 194 12.08 -13.07 -12.49
N PHE A 195 12.52 -13.05 -13.72
CA PHE A 195 11.64 -13.24 -14.87
C PHE A 195 12.36 -13.81 -16.08
N VAL A 196 11.59 -14.40 -16.99
CA VAL A 196 12.08 -14.95 -18.27
C VAL A 196 11.34 -14.25 -19.41
N LEU A 197 12.09 -13.74 -20.37
CA LEU A 197 11.55 -13.19 -21.60
C LEU A 197 11.32 -14.31 -22.62
N ASP A 198 10.14 -14.24 -23.26
CA ASP A 198 9.73 -15.14 -24.37
C ASP A 198 10.39 -14.67 -25.67
N SER A 199 11.69 -14.76 -25.70
CA SER A 199 12.53 -14.53 -26.87
C SER A 199 13.10 -15.84 -27.38
N SER A 200 13.65 -15.85 -28.58
CA SER A 200 14.30 -17.05 -29.13
C SER A 200 15.74 -16.69 -29.52
N PRO A 201 16.72 -17.12 -28.72
CA PRO A 201 16.67 -17.85 -27.43
C PRO A 201 16.06 -17.07 -26.26
N GLN A 202 15.60 -17.79 -25.21
CA GLN A 202 15.05 -17.18 -24.00
C GLN A 202 16.12 -16.42 -23.20
N ILE A 203 15.68 -15.36 -22.52
CA ILE A 203 16.56 -14.58 -21.63
C ILE A 203 15.99 -14.65 -20.21
N ALA A 204 16.74 -15.22 -19.29
CA ALA A 204 16.44 -15.19 -17.87
C ALA A 204 17.05 -13.95 -17.23
N MET A 205 16.30 -13.26 -16.41
CA MET A 205 16.74 -12.02 -15.75
C MET A 205 16.44 -12.07 -14.27
N VAL A 206 17.40 -11.63 -13.47
CA VAL A 206 17.29 -11.53 -12.02
C VAL A 206 17.74 -10.14 -11.59
N ALA A 207 17.05 -9.52 -10.62
CA ALA A 207 17.47 -8.24 -10.06
C ALA A 207 17.00 -8.04 -8.63
N THR A 208 17.62 -7.05 -7.98
CA THR A 208 17.19 -6.47 -6.71
C THR A 208 17.06 -4.96 -6.87
N ILE A 209 16.42 -4.31 -5.90
CA ILE A 209 16.32 -2.84 -5.86
C ILE A 209 17.52 -2.31 -5.07
N VAL A 210 18.35 -1.50 -5.72
CA VAL A 210 19.51 -0.82 -5.10
C VAL A 210 19.43 0.66 -5.46
N ASP A 211 19.37 1.54 -4.47
CA ASP A 211 19.29 3.01 -4.64
C ASP A 211 18.22 3.45 -5.64
N GLY A 212 17.02 2.81 -5.59
CA GLY A 212 15.91 3.13 -6.48
C GLY A 212 16.08 2.67 -7.93
N LYS A 213 17.02 1.76 -8.19
CA LYS A 213 17.28 1.15 -9.50
C LYS A 213 17.11 -0.36 -9.41
N LEU A 214 16.79 -1.00 -10.52
CA LEU A 214 16.93 -2.44 -10.67
C LEU A 214 18.37 -2.74 -11.07
N VAL A 215 19.02 -3.65 -10.36
CA VAL A 215 20.39 -4.10 -10.64
C VAL A 215 20.44 -5.61 -10.54
N GLY A 216 21.03 -6.26 -11.53
CA GLY A 216 21.04 -7.71 -11.55
C GLY A 216 21.84 -8.35 -12.67
N ASP A 217 21.51 -9.61 -12.91
CA ASP A 217 22.16 -10.48 -13.87
C ASP A 217 21.18 -10.96 -14.93
N PHE A 218 21.67 -11.23 -16.13
CA PHE A 218 20.94 -11.93 -17.17
C PHE A 218 21.68 -13.16 -17.65
N ASP A 219 20.91 -14.12 -18.17
CA ASP A 219 21.40 -15.31 -18.84
C ASP A 219 20.67 -15.48 -20.18
N TYR A 220 21.40 -15.43 -21.26
CA TYR A 220 20.94 -15.63 -22.62
C TYR A 220 21.08 -17.10 -22.98
N ALA A 221 20.19 -17.95 -22.51
CA ALA A 221 20.11 -19.39 -22.78
C ALA A 221 21.43 -20.17 -22.57
N GLY A 222 22.21 -19.79 -21.56
CA GLY A 222 23.52 -20.38 -21.28
C GLY A 222 24.65 -20.01 -22.26
N GLN A 223 24.35 -19.19 -23.29
CA GLN A 223 25.31 -18.77 -24.28
C GLN A 223 26.12 -17.53 -23.83
N MET A 224 25.48 -16.66 -23.07
CA MET A 224 26.08 -15.44 -22.56
C MET A 224 25.39 -15.03 -21.25
N THR A 225 26.19 -14.61 -20.30
CA THR A 225 25.72 -13.99 -19.06
C THR A 225 26.33 -12.61 -18.90
N GLY A 226 25.64 -11.73 -18.17
CA GLY A 226 26.14 -10.40 -17.92
C GLY A 226 25.35 -9.66 -16.86
N LYS A 227 25.72 -8.43 -16.60
CA LYS A 227 25.05 -7.54 -15.67
C LYS A 227 24.05 -6.66 -16.41
N TRP A 228 23.00 -6.25 -15.72
CA TRP A 228 22.09 -5.23 -16.22
C TRP A 228 21.63 -4.31 -15.10
N ALA A 229 21.27 -3.12 -15.47
CA ALA A 229 20.64 -2.16 -14.57
C ALA A 229 19.52 -1.41 -15.29
N ALA A 230 18.49 -1.01 -14.55
CA ALA A 230 17.44 -0.16 -15.10
C ALA A 230 17.02 0.92 -14.11
N VAL A 231 16.65 2.08 -14.67
CA VAL A 231 16.09 3.21 -13.94
C VAL A 231 14.63 3.37 -14.32
N LYS A 232 13.79 3.71 -13.36
CA LYS A 232 12.37 3.93 -13.59
C LYS A 232 12.20 5.15 -14.48
N LYS A 233 11.38 5.03 -15.52
CA LYS A 233 11.03 6.14 -16.39
C LYS A 233 10.17 7.12 -15.59
N LYS A 234 10.53 8.39 -15.60
CA LYS A 234 9.68 9.43 -14.99
C LYS A 234 8.41 9.58 -15.83
N PRO A 235 7.24 9.73 -15.17
CA PRO A 235 6.00 10.02 -15.85
C PRO A 235 6.05 11.33 -16.62
#